data_8cd0c01d979669941d986429126abb02
#
_entry.id   8cd0c01d979669941d986429126abb02
#
_cell.length_a   1.000
_cell.length_b   1.000
_cell.length_c   1.000
_cell.angle_alpha   90.00
_cell.angle_beta   90.00
_cell.angle_gamma   90.00
#
_symmetry.space_group_name_H-M   'P 1'
#
loop_
_entity.id
_entity.type
_entity.pdbx_description
1 polymer ?
#
loop_
_entity_poly.entity_id
_entity_poly.type
_entity_poly.pdbx_seq_one_letter_code
_entity_poly.pdbx_strand_id
1 'polypeptide(L)'
;MTGQQMESFASRLGEQWKALAPYLEMKDADIRHIESDSEDMKMRAKQLLVAWQDQEGTHATPENLLVALSKAGLSELAESLSNDSEGGS
;
A
#
# COMPACT_ATOMS: atom_id res chain seq x y z
N MET A 1 5.04 6.90 -6.92
CA MET A 1 5.81 6.64 -5.67
C MET A 1 7.17 6.07 -6.00
N THR A 2 8.19 6.45 -5.24
CA THR A 2 9.52 5.87 -5.39
C THR A 2 9.59 4.52 -4.67
N GLY A 3 10.60 3.71 -5.01
CA GLY A 3 10.80 2.44 -4.32
C GLY A 3 11.05 2.61 -2.82
N GLN A 4 11.76 3.68 -2.44
CA GLN A 4 12.04 3.99 -1.06
C GLN A 4 10.77 4.35 -0.28
N GLN A 5 9.88 5.11 -0.91
CA GLN A 5 8.60 5.47 -0.31
C GLN A 5 7.73 4.23 -0.11
N MET A 6 7.72 3.32 -1.09
CA MET A 6 6.98 2.08 -1.01
C MET A 6 7.48 1.20 0.13
N GLU A 7 8.79 1.10 0.28
CA GLU A 7 9.40 0.30 1.35
C GLU A 7 9.07 0.87 2.73
N SER A 8 9.22 2.18 2.88
CA SER A 8 8.91 2.86 4.13
C SER A 8 7.44 2.68 4.49
N PHE A 9 6.55 2.85 3.53
CA PHE A 9 5.12 2.69 3.74
C PHE A 9 4.76 1.24 4.06
N ALA A 10 5.38 0.29 3.35
CA ALA A 10 5.13 -1.13 3.60
C ALA A 10 5.49 -1.53 5.03
N SER A 11 6.58 -0.97 5.57
CA SER A 11 6.97 -1.21 6.96
C SER A 11 5.91 -0.75 7.95
N ARG A 12 5.27 0.38 7.66
CA ARG A 12 4.23 0.93 8.53
C ARG A 12 2.91 0.21 8.35
N LEU A 13 2.60 -0.19 7.13
CA LEU A 13 1.36 -0.88 6.81
C LEU A 13 1.30 -2.26 7.47
N GLY A 14 2.37 -3.03 7.35
CA GLY A 14 2.50 -4.33 7.99
C GLY A 14 1.27 -5.22 7.77
N GLU A 15 0.73 -5.76 8.85
CA GLU A 15 -0.41 -6.68 8.79
C GLU A 15 -1.70 -6.06 8.29
N GLN A 16 -1.76 -4.73 8.20
CA GLN A 16 -2.95 -4.02 7.71
C GLN A 16 -3.06 -4.03 6.19
N TRP A 17 -2.07 -4.60 5.51
CA TRP A 17 -2.07 -4.70 4.06
C TRP A 17 -3.34 -5.35 3.53
N LYS A 18 -3.82 -6.36 4.24
CA LYS A 18 -5.01 -7.11 3.82
C LYS A 18 -6.29 -6.27 3.93
N ALA A 19 -6.34 -5.39 4.92
CA ALA A 19 -7.48 -4.48 5.07
C ALA A 19 -7.51 -3.44 3.96
N LEU A 20 -6.34 -3.02 3.48
CA LEU A 20 -6.23 -2.04 2.41
C LEU A 20 -6.49 -2.63 1.03
N ALA A 21 -6.15 -3.90 0.82
CA ALA A 21 -6.20 -4.53 -0.49
C ALA A 21 -7.52 -4.34 -1.25
N PRO A 22 -8.72 -4.54 -0.63
CA PRO A 22 -9.98 -4.34 -1.34
C PRO A 22 -10.17 -2.90 -1.82
N TYR A 23 -9.66 -1.94 -1.08
CA TYR A 23 -9.79 -0.52 -1.43
C TYR A 23 -8.82 -0.10 -2.54
N LEU A 24 -7.86 -0.94 -2.84
CA LEU A 24 -6.98 -0.78 -4.00
C LEU A 24 -7.49 -1.58 -5.19
N GLU A 25 -8.69 -2.14 -5.08
CA GLU A 25 -9.34 -2.92 -6.13
C GLU A 25 -8.55 -4.19 -6.49
N MET A 26 -7.88 -4.76 -5.52
CA MET A 26 -7.17 -6.03 -5.70
C MET A 26 -8.14 -7.20 -5.69
N LYS A 27 -7.91 -8.15 -6.57
CA LYS A 27 -8.73 -9.36 -6.66
C LYS A 27 -8.36 -10.34 -5.55
N ASP A 28 -9.31 -11.19 -5.17
CA ASP A 28 -9.06 -12.23 -4.17
C ASP A 28 -7.88 -13.13 -4.57
N ALA A 29 -7.77 -13.44 -5.84
CA ALA A 29 -6.67 -14.26 -6.35
C ALA A 29 -5.32 -13.61 -6.09
N ASP A 30 -5.24 -12.30 -6.29
CA ASP A 30 -4.00 -11.55 -6.05
C ASP A 30 -3.66 -11.53 -4.57
N ILE A 31 -4.67 -11.35 -3.71
CA ILE A 31 -4.47 -11.34 -2.25
C ILE A 31 -3.95 -12.70 -1.78
N ARG A 32 -4.54 -13.78 -2.28
CA ARG A 32 -4.11 -15.14 -1.94
C ARG A 32 -2.70 -15.42 -2.41
N HIS A 33 -2.36 -14.93 -3.59
CA HIS A 33 -1.01 -15.09 -4.14
C HIS A 33 0.02 -14.41 -3.24
N ILE A 34 -0.27 -13.20 -2.80
CA ILE A 34 0.61 -12.45 -1.90
C ILE A 34 0.78 -13.21 -0.58
N GLU A 35 -0.31 -13.72 -0.03
CA GLU A 35 -0.28 -14.47 1.23
C GLU A 35 0.57 -15.74 1.12
N SER A 36 0.49 -16.43 -0.01
CA SER A 36 1.24 -17.68 -0.19
C SER A 36 2.69 -17.45 -0.56
N ASP A 37 3.01 -16.29 -1.13
CA ASP A 37 4.36 -16.01 -1.61
C ASP A 37 5.32 -15.61 -0.49
N SER A 38 4.82 -15.03 0.59
CA SER A 38 5.66 -14.60 1.70
C SER A 38 4.92 -14.68 3.02
N GLU A 39 5.63 -15.04 4.08
CA GLU A 39 5.08 -15.04 5.43
C GLU A 39 5.31 -13.71 6.14
N ASP A 40 6.25 -12.91 5.66
CA ASP A 40 6.59 -11.63 6.25
C ASP A 40 5.55 -10.57 5.87
N MET A 41 4.95 -9.95 6.86
CA MET A 41 3.91 -8.93 6.65
C MET A 41 4.42 -7.72 5.88
N LYS A 42 5.65 -7.30 6.15
CA LYS A 42 6.26 -6.19 5.42
C LYS A 42 6.40 -6.52 3.93
N MET A 43 6.84 -7.73 3.63
CA MET A 43 6.98 -8.19 2.26
C MET A 43 5.63 -8.29 1.56
N ARG A 44 4.61 -8.76 2.28
CA ARG A 44 3.25 -8.83 1.75
C ARG A 44 2.73 -7.44 1.41
N ALA A 45 2.95 -6.48 2.31
CA ALA A 45 2.55 -5.10 2.09
C ALA A 45 3.26 -4.50 0.88
N LYS A 46 4.56 -4.77 0.74
CA LYS A 46 5.34 -4.29 -0.39
C LYS A 46 4.83 -4.88 -1.70
N GLN A 47 4.55 -6.18 -1.71
CA GLN A 47 4.02 -6.83 -2.90
C GLN A 47 2.66 -6.27 -3.31
N LEU A 48 1.83 -5.97 -2.31
CA LEU A 48 0.54 -5.32 -2.57
C LEU A 48 0.72 -3.99 -3.28
N LEU A 49 1.63 -3.16 -2.78
CA LEU A 49 1.87 -1.85 -3.37
C LEU A 49 2.46 -1.95 -4.77
N VAL A 50 3.37 -2.90 -4.99
CA VAL A 50 3.95 -3.13 -6.32
C VAL A 50 2.86 -3.58 -7.30
N ALA A 51 2.02 -4.53 -6.89
CA ALA A 51 0.93 -5.02 -7.74
C ALA A 51 -0.05 -3.90 -8.07
N TRP A 52 -0.38 -3.07 -7.08
CA TRP A 52 -1.26 -1.92 -7.27
C TRP A 52 -0.63 -0.93 -8.25
N GLN A 53 0.65 -0.66 -8.11
CA GLN A 53 1.35 0.26 -9.00
C GLN A 53 1.36 -0.26 -10.43
N ASP A 54 1.59 -1.56 -10.62
CA ASP A 54 1.54 -2.18 -11.95
C ASP A 54 0.15 -2.10 -12.55
N GLN A 55 -0.88 -2.29 -11.74
CA GLN A 55 -2.26 -2.27 -12.19
C GLN A 55 -2.70 -0.87 -12.61
N GLU A 56 -2.35 0.13 -11.83
CA GLU A 56 -2.81 1.50 -12.03
C GLU A 56 -1.91 2.33 -12.93
N GLY A 57 -0.66 1.94 -13.08
CA GLY A 57 0.28 2.68 -13.92
C GLY A 57 0.47 4.11 -13.43
N THR A 58 0.15 5.08 -14.30
CA THR A 58 0.31 6.50 -13.94
C THR A 58 -0.66 6.99 -12.88
N HIS A 59 -1.73 6.22 -12.60
CA HIS A 59 -2.70 6.56 -11.57
C HIS A 59 -2.25 6.11 -10.18
N ALA A 60 -1.14 5.39 -10.08
CA ALA A 60 -0.59 4.95 -8.81
C ALA A 60 0.17 6.08 -8.13
N THR A 61 -0.57 7.05 -7.61
CA THR A 61 -0.02 8.24 -6.95
C THR A 61 -0.23 8.18 -5.45
N PRO A 62 0.59 8.92 -4.67
CA PRO A 62 0.37 9.01 -3.22
C PRO A 62 -1.03 9.52 -2.87
N GLU A 63 -1.58 10.44 -3.66
CA GLU A 63 -2.92 10.97 -3.43
C GLU A 63 -3.98 9.89 -3.53
N ASN A 64 -3.90 9.05 -4.54
CA ASN A 64 -4.84 7.94 -4.72
C ASN A 64 -4.71 6.92 -3.60
N LEU A 65 -3.49 6.69 -3.14
CA LEU A 65 -3.25 5.80 -2.01
C LEU A 65 -3.85 6.36 -0.73
N LEU A 66 -3.74 7.69 -0.52
CA LEU A 66 -4.34 8.35 0.63
C LEU A 66 -5.86 8.17 0.65
N VAL A 67 -6.50 8.29 -0.51
CA VAL A 67 -7.94 8.08 -0.63
C VAL A 67 -8.31 6.66 -0.21
N ALA A 68 -7.57 5.67 -0.69
CA ALA A 68 -7.82 4.27 -0.33
C ALA A 68 -7.63 4.02 1.16
N LEU A 69 -6.59 4.59 1.75
CA LEU A 69 -6.33 4.48 3.18
C LEU A 69 -7.46 5.07 4.01
N SER A 70 -7.94 6.25 3.62
CA SER A 70 -9.05 6.89 4.30
C SER A 70 -10.31 6.04 4.24
N LYS A 71 -10.60 5.47 3.09
CA LYS A 71 -11.77 4.59 2.91
C LYS A 71 -11.66 3.33 3.75
N ALA A 72 -10.45 2.82 3.90
CA ALA A 72 -10.19 1.61 4.68
C ALA A 72 -10.21 1.86 6.19
N GLY A 73 -10.35 3.10 6.62
CA GLY A 73 -10.31 3.45 8.03
C GLY A 73 -8.91 3.51 8.60
N LEU A 74 -7.91 3.65 7.73
CA LEU A 74 -6.50 3.68 8.12
C LEU A 74 -5.96 5.11 8.07
N SER A 75 -6.68 6.03 8.72
CA SER A 75 -6.33 7.45 8.66
C SER A 75 -4.97 7.77 9.26
N GLU A 76 -4.54 7.03 10.27
CA GLU A 76 -3.21 7.23 10.85
C GLU A 76 -2.11 6.94 9.81
N LEU A 77 -2.29 5.89 9.02
CA LEU A 77 -1.37 5.57 7.95
C LEU A 77 -1.42 6.62 6.85
N ALA A 78 -2.61 7.12 6.55
CA ALA A 78 -2.79 8.19 5.57
C ALA A 78 -2.02 9.45 6.00
N GLU A 79 -2.13 9.82 7.26
CA GLU A 79 -1.40 10.96 7.79
C GLU A 79 0.11 10.74 7.73
N SER A 80 0.55 9.52 8.05
CA SER A 80 1.96 9.16 8.01
C SER A 80 2.52 9.27 6.60
N LEU A 81 1.77 8.80 5.61
CA LEU A 81 2.18 8.89 4.20
C LEU A 81 2.23 10.35 3.75
N SER A 82 1.24 11.14 4.13
CA SER A 82 1.19 12.56 3.79
C SER A 82 2.39 13.30 4.38
N ASN A 83 2.74 13.02 5.63
CA ASN A 83 3.88 13.62 6.30
C ASN A 83 5.19 13.24 5.62
N ASP A 84 5.31 11.99 5.20
CA ASP A 84 6.50 11.53 4.47
C ASP A 84 6.66 12.27 3.14
N SER A 85 5.54 12.48 2.44
CA SER A 85 5.56 13.19 1.16
C SER A 85 5.98 14.63 1.33
N GLU A 86 5.53 15.28 2.39
CA GLU A 86 5.88 16.65 2.69
C GLU A 86 7.31 16.74 3.23
N GLY A 87 7.67 15.81 4.10
CA GLY A 87 9.00 15.80 4.70
C GLY A 87 10.11 15.53 3.72
N GLY A 88 9.81 14.89 2.61
CA GLY A 88 10.77 14.61 1.57
C GLY A 88 11.15 15.81 0.70
N SER A 89 10.44 16.88 0.86
CA SER A 89 10.66 18.08 0.05
C SER A 89 11.84 18.90 0.52
#